data_df4efe5ae077d28bfd5485c9c37126fd
#
_entry.id   df4efe5ae077d28bfd5485c9c37126fd
#
_cell.length_a   1.000
_cell.length_b   1.000
_cell.length_c   1.000
_cell.angle_alpha   90.00
_cell.angle_beta   90.00
_cell.angle_gamma   90.00
#
_symmetry.space_group_name_H-M   'P 1'
#
loop_
_entity.id
_entity.type
_entity.pdbx_description
1 polymer ?
#
loop_
_entity_poly.entity_id
_entity_poly.type
_entity_poly.pdbx_seq_one_letter_code
_entity_poly.pdbx_strand_id
1 'polypeptide(L)'
;MKISLVSTSPAELPVDALAVAVATGQRLSGGALELDRALGGVLSEMIASAEFRGRIHEVLPVPTSVKSGPRRVILYGVGAMRDLDGQRLRSAHHELIRASRTYGYKRIGLVRAEPPLGMDTLKPVIEGCVMGTFERRSRQTGPQPERREIEELVLTGFGLGREHEVVAAQENGEATNRAREWQNAPPNELTPEALAQEAQRIAQRHDLEIEVLGPAELKSGGYNLILGVAAGSANPPRLVRLRYRGLKQPGAQPPAGAPVLALIGKGVTFDSGGISIKPADNMSQMKGDMAGAAAVLSAIDVIASRRVPVDVMAVIATTENMPGPSAQRPGDVVVSADGKTVEIVNTDAEGRLILADALTHALRNGATHLIDLATLTGAAKIAIGHAATAAVSNDDKFWSQVERASAEAGDRVWRLPIYADYRILLRSQIADLRNAEYGEAGTILGGMFIGEFAGGKPWAHLDIAASSWNTNVELTTVLRGPNGAGTRLCIALAELMSGAER
;
A
#
# COMPACT_ATOMS: atom_id res chain seq x y z
N MET A 1 9.53 16.81 4.54
CA MET A 1 9.31 17.24 5.95
C MET A 1 10.49 16.76 6.78
N LYS A 2 11.13 17.67 7.56
CA LYS A 2 12.21 17.28 8.49
C LYS A 2 11.57 16.66 9.75
N ILE A 3 12.16 15.57 10.27
CA ILE A 3 11.69 14.93 11.52
C ILE A 3 12.87 14.86 12.50
N SER A 4 12.63 15.28 13.73
CA SER A 4 13.68 15.30 14.78
C SER A 4 13.16 14.77 16.11
N LEU A 5 14.01 14.02 16.82
CA LEU A 5 13.79 13.58 18.21
C LEU A 5 14.46 14.57 19.15
N VAL A 6 13.77 15.00 20.20
CA VAL A 6 14.30 15.92 21.20
C VAL A 6 13.96 15.48 22.62
N SER A 7 14.77 15.92 23.58
CA SER A 7 14.51 15.74 25.02
C SER A 7 13.92 16.98 25.69
N THR A 8 13.69 18.05 24.92
CA THR A 8 13.12 19.32 25.43
C THR A 8 11.72 19.10 26.00
N SER A 9 11.44 19.74 27.13
CA SER A 9 10.11 19.73 27.75
C SER A 9 9.04 20.23 26.76
N PRO A 10 7.85 19.60 26.71
CA PRO A 10 6.76 20.03 25.84
C PRO A 10 6.41 21.52 25.95
N ALA A 11 6.47 22.08 27.14
CA ALA A 11 6.13 23.49 27.41
C ALA A 11 7.16 24.49 26.83
N GLU A 12 8.37 24.03 26.54
CA GLU A 12 9.48 24.88 26.04
C GLU A 12 9.78 24.71 24.56
N LEU A 13 9.02 23.83 23.85
CA LEU A 13 9.26 23.57 22.45
C LEU A 13 8.90 24.78 21.57
N PRO A 14 9.84 25.33 20.80
CA PRO A 14 9.59 26.48 19.93
C PRO A 14 8.94 26.07 18.62
N VAL A 15 7.67 25.64 18.68
CA VAL A 15 6.87 25.16 17.54
C VAL A 15 5.62 26.01 17.35
N ASP A 16 5.03 26.00 16.17
CA ASP A 16 3.79 26.74 15.90
C ASP A 16 2.62 26.11 16.65
N ALA A 17 2.60 24.78 16.69
CA ALA A 17 1.59 24.02 17.42
C ALA A 17 2.20 22.75 18.04
N LEU A 18 1.75 22.39 19.24
CA LEU A 18 2.15 21.18 19.94
C LEU A 18 0.95 20.24 20.04
N ALA A 19 1.07 19.06 19.44
CA ALA A 19 0.02 18.07 19.42
C ALA A 19 0.08 17.15 20.65
N VAL A 20 -1.07 16.94 21.28
CA VAL A 20 -1.27 16.12 22.48
C VAL A 20 -2.36 15.09 22.19
N ALA A 21 -1.99 13.81 22.26
CA ALA A 21 -2.93 12.71 22.11
C ALA A 21 -3.83 12.54 23.34
N VAL A 22 -5.10 12.29 23.10
CA VAL A 22 -6.08 11.99 24.15
C VAL A 22 -6.86 10.73 23.75
N ALA A 23 -6.87 9.74 24.65
CA ALA A 23 -7.74 8.59 24.46
C ALA A 23 -9.12 8.81 25.11
N THR A 24 -10.15 8.20 24.55
CA THR A 24 -11.53 8.33 25.04
C THR A 24 -11.63 7.88 26.50
N GLY A 25 -12.13 8.79 27.36
CA GLY A 25 -12.33 8.52 28.79
C GLY A 25 -11.05 8.51 29.63
N GLN A 26 -9.89 8.89 29.06
CA GLN A 26 -8.62 8.96 29.78
C GLN A 26 -8.29 10.41 30.20
N ARG A 27 -7.50 10.53 31.26
CA ARG A 27 -6.92 11.79 31.69
C ARG A 27 -5.53 11.97 31.07
N LEU A 28 -5.05 13.21 31.04
CA LEU A 28 -3.68 13.50 30.62
C LEU A 28 -2.67 12.88 31.58
N SER A 29 -1.54 12.41 31.05
CA SER A 29 -0.44 11.83 31.82
C SER A 29 0.92 12.26 31.21
N GLY A 30 2.02 11.98 31.93
CA GLY A 30 3.38 12.26 31.46
C GLY A 30 3.59 13.70 31.00
N GLY A 31 4.29 13.89 29.88
CA GLY A 31 4.59 15.20 29.31
C GLY A 31 3.35 16.02 28.92
N ALA A 32 2.23 15.37 28.60
CA ALA A 32 0.96 16.05 28.33
C ALA A 32 0.37 16.70 29.61
N LEU A 33 0.49 16.03 30.75
CA LEU A 33 0.05 16.58 32.03
C LEU A 33 0.99 17.70 32.52
N GLU A 34 2.29 17.59 32.25
CA GLU A 34 3.25 18.68 32.55
C GLU A 34 2.92 19.95 31.76
N LEU A 35 2.63 19.78 30.48
CA LEU A 35 2.17 20.87 29.61
C LEU A 35 0.87 21.49 30.13
N ASP A 36 -0.11 20.67 30.52
CA ASP A 36 -1.40 21.14 31.02
C ASP A 36 -1.24 21.97 32.29
N ARG A 37 -0.38 21.55 33.22
CA ARG A 37 -0.04 22.33 34.44
C ARG A 37 0.57 23.70 34.08
N ALA A 38 1.49 23.73 33.08
CA ALA A 38 2.08 24.97 32.60
C ALA A 38 1.06 25.92 31.97
N LEU A 39 -0.03 25.35 31.45
CA LEU A 39 -1.16 26.07 30.81
C LEU A 39 -2.29 26.41 31.85
N GLY A 40 -2.11 26.12 33.13
CA GLY A 40 -3.13 26.39 34.17
C GLY A 40 -4.29 25.40 34.19
N GLY A 41 -4.14 24.19 33.62
CA GLY A 41 -5.13 23.11 33.67
C GLY A 41 -6.21 23.17 32.57
N VAL A 42 -6.07 24.05 31.59
CA VAL A 42 -7.11 24.28 30.56
C VAL A 42 -7.41 23.04 29.71
N LEU A 43 -6.40 22.21 29.42
CA LEU A 43 -6.60 21.00 28.62
C LEU A 43 -7.41 19.95 29.39
N SER A 44 -7.11 19.77 30.67
CA SER A 44 -7.88 18.89 31.55
C SER A 44 -9.31 19.37 31.76
N GLU A 45 -9.55 20.68 31.82
CA GLU A 45 -10.88 21.26 31.90
C GLU A 45 -11.71 20.96 30.66
N MET A 46 -11.14 21.14 29.46
CA MET A 46 -11.81 20.83 28.19
C MET A 46 -12.17 19.35 28.04
N ILE A 47 -11.31 18.46 28.56
CA ILE A 47 -11.61 17.02 28.59
C ILE A 47 -12.72 16.73 29.62
N ALA A 48 -12.69 17.33 30.79
CA ALA A 48 -13.67 17.12 31.86
C ALA A 48 -15.05 17.67 31.47
N SER A 49 -15.10 18.84 30.80
CA SER A 49 -16.36 19.44 30.28
C SER A 49 -16.92 18.71 29.05
N ALA A 50 -16.20 17.72 28.53
CA ALA A 50 -16.53 16.99 27.30
C ALA A 50 -16.56 17.87 26.03
N GLU A 51 -15.92 19.04 26.04
CA GLU A 51 -15.64 19.83 24.84
C GLU A 51 -14.69 19.07 23.90
N PHE A 52 -13.80 18.21 24.49
CA PHE A 52 -12.99 17.26 23.77
C PHE A 52 -13.13 15.86 24.39
N ARG A 53 -13.46 14.86 23.58
CA ARG A 53 -13.80 13.51 24.07
C ARG A 53 -12.74 12.45 23.73
N GLY A 54 -11.71 12.80 22.98
CA GLY A 54 -10.66 11.88 22.54
C GLY A 54 -11.12 10.83 21.52
N ARG A 55 -12.22 11.08 20.80
CA ARG A 55 -12.68 10.18 19.74
C ARG A 55 -11.66 10.14 18.61
N ILE A 56 -11.55 9.00 17.96
CA ILE A 56 -10.65 8.90 16.82
C ILE A 56 -10.97 10.00 15.78
N HIS A 57 -9.93 10.67 15.26
CA HIS A 57 -10.01 11.79 14.31
C HIS A 57 -10.62 13.09 14.85
N GLU A 58 -10.95 13.18 16.13
CA GLU A 58 -11.29 14.46 16.74
C GLU A 58 -10.02 15.31 16.87
N VAL A 59 -10.04 16.54 16.35
CA VAL A 59 -8.90 17.48 16.37
C VAL A 59 -9.39 18.84 16.79
N LEU A 60 -8.81 19.40 17.86
CA LEU A 60 -9.19 20.67 18.43
C LEU A 60 -7.96 21.54 18.73
N PRO A 61 -7.73 22.62 17.98
CA PRO A 61 -6.70 23.61 18.31
C PRO A 61 -7.13 24.48 19.49
N VAL A 62 -6.26 24.53 20.49
CA VAL A 62 -6.44 25.31 21.74
C VAL A 62 -5.46 26.47 21.74
N PRO A 63 -5.90 27.74 21.87
CA PRO A 63 -4.99 28.87 22.04
C PRO A 63 -4.23 28.75 23.35
N THR A 64 -2.95 29.16 23.33
CA THR A 64 -2.12 29.21 24.55
C THR A 64 -1.72 30.64 24.86
N SER A 65 -1.49 30.94 26.14
CA SER A 65 -0.98 32.23 26.63
C SER A 65 0.49 32.16 27.07
N VAL A 66 1.20 31.09 26.75
CA VAL A 66 2.61 30.90 27.14
C VAL A 66 3.52 31.84 26.36
N LYS A 67 4.32 32.64 27.05
CA LYS A 67 5.24 33.59 26.39
C LYS A 67 6.42 32.94 25.68
N SER A 68 6.91 31.82 26.22
CA SER A 68 7.97 31.01 25.63
C SER A 68 7.46 29.56 25.50
N GLY A 69 7.16 29.12 24.27
CA GLY A 69 6.63 27.78 24.05
C GLY A 69 5.69 27.71 22.84
N PRO A 70 4.90 26.65 22.69
CA PRO A 70 4.01 26.48 21.55
C PRO A 70 2.92 27.56 21.52
N ARG A 71 2.70 28.18 20.35
CA ARG A 71 1.66 29.20 20.17
C ARG A 71 0.23 28.61 20.24
N ARG A 72 0.11 27.32 19.99
CA ARG A 72 -1.14 26.55 20.02
C ARG A 72 -0.86 25.17 20.58
N VAL A 73 -1.85 24.59 21.24
CA VAL A 73 -1.91 23.15 21.49
C VAL A 73 -2.99 22.54 20.61
N ILE A 74 -2.75 21.38 20.05
CA ILE A 74 -3.73 20.62 19.30
C ILE A 74 -4.07 19.37 20.09
N LEU A 75 -5.24 19.30 20.68
CA LEU A 75 -5.78 18.05 21.19
C LEU A 75 -6.22 17.19 20.02
N TYR A 76 -5.76 15.94 19.95
CA TYR A 76 -6.25 15.00 18.95
C TYR A 76 -6.60 13.65 19.57
N GLY A 77 -7.70 13.07 19.09
CA GLY A 77 -8.25 11.84 19.62
C GLY A 77 -7.63 10.61 18.98
N VAL A 78 -7.25 9.63 19.81
CA VAL A 78 -6.76 8.31 19.39
C VAL A 78 -7.80 7.20 19.57
N GLY A 79 -9.00 7.54 20.08
CA GLY A 79 -10.07 6.60 20.37
C GLY A 79 -9.88 5.84 21.69
N ALA A 80 -10.58 4.73 21.86
CA ALA A 80 -10.51 3.94 23.08
C ALA A 80 -9.19 3.16 23.18
N MET A 81 -8.54 3.21 24.34
CA MET A 81 -7.23 2.55 24.58
C MET A 81 -7.24 1.05 24.33
N ARG A 82 -8.35 0.36 24.63
CA ARG A 82 -8.51 -1.10 24.39
C ARG A 82 -8.41 -1.48 22.91
N ASP A 83 -8.70 -0.53 22.04
CA ASP A 83 -8.74 -0.73 20.60
C ASP A 83 -7.48 -0.16 19.90
N LEU A 84 -6.54 0.43 20.68
CA LEU A 84 -5.37 1.10 20.15
C LEU A 84 -4.38 0.10 19.58
N ASP A 85 -4.10 0.23 18.29
CA ASP A 85 -3.09 -0.52 17.56
C ASP A 85 -2.29 0.42 16.64
N GLY A 86 -1.28 -0.11 15.96
CA GLY A 86 -0.44 0.66 15.05
C GLY A 86 -1.23 1.30 13.90
N GLN A 87 -2.30 0.66 13.43
CA GLN A 87 -3.13 1.20 12.35
C GLN A 87 -3.98 2.39 12.82
N ARG A 88 -4.54 2.32 14.02
CA ARG A 88 -5.26 3.46 14.62
C ARG A 88 -4.35 4.63 14.89
N LEU A 89 -3.13 4.37 15.38
CA LEU A 89 -2.12 5.42 15.55
C LEU A 89 -1.79 6.09 14.23
N ARG A 90 -1.52 5.34 13.15
CA ARG A 90 -1.29 5.91 11.82
C ARG A 90 -2.45 6.78 11.37
N SER A 91 -3.67 6.29 11.54
CA SER A 91 -4.87 7.00 11.13
C SER A 91 -5.10 8.30 11.91
N ALA A 92 -4.90 8.29 13.23
CA ALA A 92 -5.01 9.47 14.08
C ALA A 92 -3.97 10.53 13.71
N HIS A 93 -2.72 10.12 13.47
CA HIS A 93 -1.64 11.05 13.10
C HIS A 93 -1.76 11.55 11.66
N HIS A 94 -2.28 10.73 10.75
CA HIS A 94 -2.66 11.19 9.40
C HIS A 94 -3.68 12.33 9.48
N GLU A 95 -4.73 12.17 10.27
CA GLU A 95 -5.76 13.19 10.42
C GLU A 95 -5.24 14.43 11.14
N LEU A 96 -4.40 14.27 12.17
CA LEU A 96 -3.71 15.37 12.85
C LEU A 96 -2.97 16.26 11.85
N ILE A 97 -2.11 15.67 11.00
CA ILE A 97 -1.33 16.43 10.02
C ILE A 97 -2.23 17.05 8.95
N ARG A 98 -3.22 16.32 8.46
CA ARG A 98 -4.19 16.84 7.48
C ARG A 98 -4.93 18.07 8.03
N ALA A 99 -5.42 18.01 9.26
CA ALA A 99 -6.08 19.13 9.93
C ALA A 99 -5.10 20.29 10.19
N SER A 100 -3.88 19.99 10.65
CA SER A 100 -2.85 21.01 10.95
C SER A 100 -2.48 21.84 9.72
N ARG A 101 -2.47 21.23 8.53
CA ARG A 101 -2.22 21.93 7.27
C ARG A 101 -3.31 22.98 6.98
N THR A 102 -4.56 22.72 7.32
CA THR A 102 -5.65 23.69 7.11
C THR A 102 -5.47 24.95 7.96
N TYR A 103 -4.80 24.84 9.10
CA TYR A 103 -4.48 25.96 9.99
C TYR A 103 -3.18 26.69 9.61
N GLY A 104 -2.40 26.16 8.66
CA GLY A 104 -1.16 26.79 8.19
C GLY A 104 0.03 26.67 9.14
N TYR A 105 0.03 25.70 10.04
CA TYR A 105 1.19 25.44 10.88
C TYR A 105 2.32 24.81 10.05
N LYS A 106 3.56 25.28 10.25
CA LYS A 106 4.75 24.79 9.55
C LYS A 106 5.60 23.87 10.42
N ARG A 107 5.72 24.18 11.72
CA ARG A 107 6.47 23.41 12.70
C ARG A 107 5.52 22.83 13.75
N ILE A 108 5.42 21.51 13.79
CA ILE A 108 4.53 20.80 14.72
C ILE A 108 5.39 20.00 15.70
N GLY A 109 5.18 20.27 16.98
CA GLY A 109 5.65 19.39 18.05
C GLY A 109 4.64 18.28 18.31
N LEU A 110 5.13 17.11 18.71
CA LEU A 110 4.29 15.98 19.10
C LEU A 110 4.79 15.39 20.41
N VAL A 111 3.91 15.36 21.39
CA VAL A 111 4.17 14.75 22.71
C VAL A 111 3.82 13.26 22.60
N ARG A 112 4.76 12.41 23.02
CA ARG A 112 4.48 10.97 23.09
C ARG A 112 3.27 10.71 23.98
N ALA A 113 2.28 10.00 23.44
CA ALA A 113 1.24 9.41 24.26
C ALA A 113 1.81 8.25 25.07
N GLU A 114 1.28 8.01 26.25
CA GLU A 114 1.57 6.79 26.99
C GLU A 114 0.74 5.63 26.40
N PRO A 115 1.37 4.74 25.61
CA PRO A 115 0.66 3.62 24.99
C PRO A 115 0.40 2.51 26.02
N PRO A 116 -0.44 1.52 25.67
CA PRO A 116 -0.49 0.26 26.40
C PRO A 116 0.91 -0.34 26.55
N LEU A 117 1.14 -1.04 27.66
CA LEU A 117 2.42 -1.68 27.98
C LEU A 117 2.96 -2.50 26.78
N GLY A 118 4.21 -2.23 26.40
CA GLY A 118 4.93 -2.98 25.36
C GLY A 118 4.72 -2.51 23.91
N MET A 119 3.89 -1.48 23.67
CA MET A 119 3.70 -0.96 22.31
C MET A 119 4.76 0.08 21.95
N ASP A 120 5.55 -0.18 20.92
CA ASP A 120 6.38 0.86 20.30
C ASP A 120 5.53 1.71 19.34
N THR A 121 5.48 3.00 19.60
CA THR A 121 4.63 3.95 18.87
C THR A 121 5.40 4.78 17.84
N LEU A 122 6.74 4.77 17.84
CA LEU A 122 7.53 5.67 17.00
C LEU A 122 7.23 5.48 15.51
N LYS A 123 7.35 4.25 15.03
CA LYS A 123 7.12 3.91 13.62
C LYS A 123 5.71 4.28 13.14
N PRO A 124 4.61 3.82 13.78
CA PRO A 124 3.27 4.14 13.30
C PRO A 124 2.92 5.64 13.41
N VAL A 125 3.47 6.36 14.38
CA VAL A 125 3.30 7.80 14.53
C VAL A 125 3.92 8.54 13.35
N ILE A 126 5.17 8.26 13.02
CA ILE A 126 5.88 8.91 11.91
C ILE A 126 5.23 8.57 10.57
N GLU A 127 4.95 7.28 10.33
CA GLU A 127 4.27 6.85 9.11
C GLU A 127 2.93 7.59 8.93
N GLY A 128 2.12 7.69 9.99
CA GLY A 128 0.86 8.43 9.98
C GLY A 128 1.05 9.90 9.66
N CYS A 129 2.01 10.56 10.30
CA CYS A 129 2.32 11.96 10.04
C CYS A 129 2.74 12.19 8.58
N VAL A 130 3.64 11.37 8.05
CA VAL A 130 4.10 11.47 6.67
C VAL A 130 2.96 11.18 5.69
N MET A 131 2.16 10.15 5.94
CA MET A 131 0.99 9.84 5.10
C MET A 131 -0.06 10.97 5.11
N GLY A 132 -0.15 11.74 6.19
CA GLY A 132 -1.02 12.91 6.34
C GLY A 132 -0.62 14.10 5.45
N THR A 133 0.60 14.12 4.93
CA THR A 133 1.04 15.15 3.97
C THR A 133 0.55 14.91 2.55
N PHE A 134 -0.02 13.73 2.26
CA PHE A 134 -0.53 13.42 0.93
C PHE A 134 -1.59 14.42 0.47
N GLU A 135 -1.40 14.92 -0.73
CA GLU A 135 -2.34 15.79 -1.41
C GLU A 135 -2.55 15.33 -2.85
N ARG A 136 -3.80 15.28 -3.28
CA ARG A 136 -4.11 14.99 -4.69
C ARG A 136 -3.62 16.14 -5.56
N ARG A 137 -2.82 15.84 -6.57
CA ARG A 137 -2.42 16.84 -7.55
C ARG A 137 -3.65 17.37 -8.30
N SER A 138 -3.92 18.67 -8.12
CA SER A 138 -5.00 19.35 -8.86
C SER A 138 -4.58 19.60 -10.31
N ARG A 139 -5.54 19.45 -11.24
CA ARG A 139 -5.42 19.84 -12.66
C ARG A 139 -6.32 21.05 -12.99
N GLN A 140 -6.86 21.68 -11.95
CA GLN A 140 -7.65 22.90 -12.13
C GLN A 140 -6.76 24.04 -12.61
N THR A 141 -7.24 24.83 -13.57
CA THR A 141 -6.51 25.96 -14.17
C THR A 141 -6.75 27.30 -13.44
N GLY A 142 -7.76 27.35 -12.57
CA GLY A 142 -8.06 28.52 -11.73
C GLY A 142 -7.08 28.70 -10.57
N PRO A 143 -7.25 29.79 -9.77
CA PRO A 143 -6.43 30.01 -8.59
C PRO A 143 -6.46 28.79 -7.67
N GLN A 144 -5.28 28.25 -7.36
CA GLN A 144 -5.16 27.13 -6.41
C GLN A 144 -5.02 27.69 -5.00
N PRO A 145 -5.62 27.07 -3.98
CA PRO A 145 -5.33 27.42 -2.60
C PRO A 145 -3.84 27.30 -2.34
N GLU A 146 -3.30 28.21 -1.53
CA GLU A 146 -1.88 28.16 -1.12
C GLU A 146 -1.61 26.80 -0.47
N ARG A 147 -0.58 26.09 -1.00
CA ARG A 147 -0.12 24.84 -0.39
C ARG A 147 0.51 25.16 0.95
N ARG A 148 -0.11 24.62 2.01
CA ARG A 148 0.40 24.75 3.37
C ARG A 148 1.09 23.45 3.74
N GLU A 149 2.41 23.45 3.69
CA GLU A 149 3.22 22.28 3.97
C GLU A 149 3.73 22.32 5.41
N ILE A 150 3.76 21.15 6.05
CA ILE A 150 4.46 20.99 7.31
C ILE A 150 5.96 20.85 6.97
N GLU A 151 6.75 21.80 7.43
CA GLU A 151 8.19 21.83 7.16
C GLU A 151 8.96 20.93 8.14
N GLU A 152 8.53 20.93 9.43
CA GLU A 152 9.22 20.20 10.49
C GLU A 152 8.24 19.54 11.47
N LEU A 153 8.56 18.29 11.86
CA LEU A 153 7.93 17.55 12.94
C LEU A 153 8.96 17.32 14.05
N VAL A 154 8.67 17.80 15.25
CA VAL A 154 9.55 17.68 16.43
C VAL A 154 8.90 16.72 17.43
N LEU A 155 9.53 15.58 17.67
CA LEU A 155 9.02 14.52 18.54
C LEU A 155 9.69 14.58 19.92
N THR A 156 8.90 14.77 20.98
CA THR A 156 9.40 14.77 22.37
C THR A 156 8.87 13.58 23.15
N GLY A 157 9.73 12.97 23.99
CA GLY A 157 9.39 11.82 24.81
C GLY A 157 9.52 10.45 24.12
N PHE A 158 10.01 10.39 22.89
CA PHE A 158 10.17 9.12 22.14
C PHE A 158 11.54 8.45 22.33
N GLY A 159 12.43 9.06 23.10
CA GLY A 159 13.82 8.62 23.26
C GLY A 159 14.74 9.17 22.15
N LEU A 160 16.00 9.34 22.49
CA LEU A 160 17.06 9.74 21.54
C LEU A 160 17.78 8.49 21.01
N GLY A 161 18.57 8.64 19.95
CA GLY A 161 19.37 7.54 19.38
C GLY A 161 18.59 6.59 18.47
N ARG A 162 17.38 6.97 18.07
CA ARG A 162 16.49 6.19 17.19
C ARG A 162 16.35 6.80 15.78
N GLU A 163 17.32 7.59 15.36
CA GLU A 163 17.27 8.33 14.09
C GLU A 163 17.13 7.40 12.87
N HIS A 164 17.71 6.21 12.92
CA HIS A 164 17.56 5.21 11.85
C HIS A 164 16.11 4.72 11.71
N GLU A 165 15.39 4.55 12.84
CA GLU A 165 13.97 4.18 12.82
C GLU A 165 13.09 5.32 12.30
N VAL A 166 13.46 6.57 12.62
CA VAL A 166 12.80 7.76 12.08
C VAL A 166 12.89 7.78 10.55
N VAL A 167 14.10 7.58 10.01
CA VAL A 167 14.32 7.53 8.55
C VAL A 167 13.53 6.40 7.92
N ALA A 168 13.59 5.20 8.50
CA ALA A 168 12.86 4.04 7.98
C ALA A 168 11.34 4.27 7.98
N ALA A 169 10.78 4.82 9.04
CA ALA A 169 9.34 5.12 9.11
C ALA A 169 8.94 6.24 8.13
N GLN A 170 9.80 7.25 7.95
CA GLN A 170 9.57 8.31 6.97
C GLN A 170 9.55 7.75 5.55
N GLU A 171 10.50 6.93 5.16
CA GLU A 171 10.54 6.27 3.84
C GLU A 171 9.31 5.40 3.57
N ASN A 172 8.82 4.66 4.59
CA ASN A 172 7.58 3.89 4.49
C ASN A 172 6.36 4.76 4.18
N GLY A 173 6.25 5.90 4.88
CA GLY A 173 5.18 6.86 4.66
C GLY A 173 5.25 7.50 3.28
N GLU A 174 6.45 7.89 2.83
CA GLU A 174 6.70 8.48 1.51
C GLU A 174 6.41 7.48 0.38
N ALA A 175 6.83 6.21 0.53
CA ALA A 175 6.51 5.15 -0.42
C ALA A 175 4.99 4.92 -0.53
N THR A 176 4.30 4.91 0.62
CA THR A 176 2.83 4.80 0.64
C THR A 176 2.19 5.98 -0.09
N ASN A 177 2.66 7.21 0.12
CA ASN A 177 2.14 8.39 -0.56
C ASN A 177 2.43 8.36 -2.07
N ARG A 178 3.59 7.85 -2.50
CA ARG A 178 3.92 7.66 -3.93
C ARG A 178 2.98 6.66 -4.60
N ALA A 179 2.72 5.51 -3.95
CA ALA A 179 1.73 4.55 -4.45
C ALA A 179 0.33 5.18 -4.56
N ARG A 180 -0.08 6.00 -3.59
CA ARG A 180 -1.34 6.75 -3.60
C ARG A 180 -1.40 7.77 -4.73
N GLU A 181 -0.29 8.44 -5.04
CA GLU A 181 -0.21 9.41 -6.14
C GLU A 181 -0.45 8.73 -7.48
N TRP A 182 0.27 7.63 -7.77
CA TRP A 182 0.08 6.86 -9.00
C TRP A 182 -1.34 6.30 -9.10
N GLN A 183 -1.86 5.70 -8.03
CA GLN A 183 -3.23 5.18 -8.01
C GLN A 183 -4.29 6.27 -8.26
N ASN A 184 -4.01 7.52 -7.94
CA ASN A 184 -4.94 8.64 -8.14
C ASN A 184 -4.75 9.36 -9.49
N ALA A 185 -3.66 9.09 -10.20
CA ALA A 185 -3.37 9.75 -11.47
C ALA A 185 -4.46 9.48 -12.51
N PRO A 186 -4.79 10.46 -13.37
CA PRO A 186 -5.68 10.24 -14.50
C PRO A 186 -5.10 9.19 -15.47
N PRO A 187 -5.92 8.30 -16.05
CA PRO A 187 -5.42 7.21 -16.90
C PRO A 187 -4.81 7.71 -18.23
N ASN A 188 -5.20 8.90 -18.70
CA ASN A 188 -4.56 9.54 -19.85
C ASN A 188 -3.16 10.11 -19.54
N GLU A 189 -2.79 10.23 -18.27
CA GLU A 189 -1.43 10.59 -17.82
C GLU A 189 -0.62 9.34 -17.42
N LEU A 190 -1.23 8.43 -16.67
CA LEU A 190 -0.59 7.19 -16.22
C LEU A 190 -1.00 6.02 -17.11
N THR A 191 -0.49 6.00 -18.32
CA THR A 191 -0.64 4.89 -19.28
C THR A 191 0.29 3.72 -18.92
N PRO A 192 0.17 2.53 -19.56
CA PRO A 192 1.12 1.42 -19.38
C PRO A 192 2.57 1.83 -19.63
N GLU A 193 2.81 2.64 -20.67
CA GLU A 193 4.14 3.19 -20.95
C GLU A 193 4.63 4.13 -19.85
N ALA A 194 3.79 5.04 -19.35
CA ALA A 194 4.17 5.96 -18.29
C ALA A 194 4.52 5.21 -16.99
N LEU A 195 3.79 4.13 -16.67
CA LEU A 195 4.09 3.29 -15.51
C LEU A 195 5.43 2.54 -15.69
N ALA A 196 5.73 2.06 -16.90
CA ALA A 196 7.02 1.46 -17.21
C ALA A 196 8.18 2.48 -17.09
N GLN A 197 7.96 3.74 -17.47
CA GLN A 197 8.94 4.82 -17.30
C GLN A 197 9.19 5.14 -15.82
N GLU A 198 8.18 5.06 -14.95
CA GLU A 198 8.40 5.19 -13.50
C GLU A 198 9.30 4.05 -12.98
N ALA A 199 9.10 2.82 -13.44
CA ALA A 199 9.99 1.71 -13.12
C ALA A 199 11.43 1.95 -13.61
N GLN A 200 11.61 2.51 -14.80
CA GLN A 200 12.94 2.89 -15.33
C GLN A 200 13.63 3.94 -14.45
N ARG A 201 12.88 4.94 -13.97
CA ARG A 201 13.42 5.96 -13.04
C ARG A 201 13.88 5.35 -11.72
N ILE A 202 13.14 4.38 -11.18
CA ILE A 202 13.54 3.64 -9.98
C ILE A 202 14.82 2.83 -10.26
N ALA A 203 14.89 2.13 -11.39
CA ALA A 203 16.06 1.38 -11.79
C ALA A 203 17.31 2.26 -11.90
N GLN A 204 17.20 3.41 -12.55
CA GLN A 204 18.30 4.37 -12.69
C GLN A 204 18.75 4.94 -11.34
N ARG A 205 17.82 5.22 -10.41
CA ARG A 205 18.15 5.78 -9.09
C ARG A 205 18.99 4.82 -8.24
N HIS A 206 18.74 3.52 -8.36
CA HIS A 206 19.34 2.49 -7.50
C HIS A 206 20.24 1.52 -8.24
N ASP A 207 20.55 1.78 -9.52
CA ASP A 207 21.34 0.90 -10.38
C ASP A 207 20.80 -0.54 -10.41
N LEU A 208 19.46 -0.67 -10.60
CA LEU A 208 18.80 -1.97 -10.69
C LEU A 208 18.85 -2.52 -12.12
N GLU A 209 18.94 -3.83 -12.23
CA GLU A 209 18.69 -4.50 -13.51
C GLU A 209 17.23 -4.31 -13.90
N ILE A 210 16.95 -3.81 -15.10
CA ILE A 210 15.60 -3.64 -15.62
C ILE A 210 15.44 -4.29 -16.99
N GLU A 211 14.29 -4.92 -17.18
CA GLU A 211 13.80 -5.42 -18.46
C GLU A 211 12.39 -4.88 -18.69
N VAL A 212 12.13 -4.36 -19.88
CA VAL A 212 10.82 -3.87 -20.31
C VAL A 212 10.47 -4.54 -21.61
N LEU A 213 9.49 -5.44 -21.57
CA LEU A 213 8.99 -6.15 -22.74
C LEU A 213 7.81 -5.39 -23.34
N GLY A 214 7.91 -5.04 -24.62
CA GLY A 214 6.83 -4.48 -25.41
C GLY A 214 6.05 -5.56 -26.18
N PRO A 215 5.10 -5.17 -27.07
CA PRO A 215 4.24 -6.12 -27.77
C PRO A 215 4.97 -7.18 -28.58
N ALA A 216 6.10 -6.84 -29.20
CA ALA A 216 6.89 -7.78 -30.01
C ALA A 216 7.55 -8.85 -29.13
N GLU A 217 8.18 -8.43 -28.02
CA GLU A 217 8.83 -9.30 -27.06
C GLU A 217 7.79 -10.14 -26.29
N LEU A 218 6.64 -9.55 -25.95
CA LEU A 218 5.54 -10.29 -25.35
C LEU A 218 5.03 -11.40 -26.25
N LYS A 219 4.89 -11.12 -27.55
CA LYS A 219 4.47 -12.12 -28.54
C LYS A 219 5.50 -13.23 -28.69
N SER A 220 6.77 -12.89 -28.83
CA SER A 220 7.84 -13.89 -28.96
C SER A 220 8.06 -14.73 -27.70
N GLY A 221 7.79 -14.16 -26.52
CA GLY A 221 7.85 -14.85 -25.23
C GLY A 221 6.60 -15.68 -24.88
N GLY A 222 5.53 -15.59 -25.69
CA GLY A 222 4.29 -16.31 -25.49
C GLY A 222 3.37 -15.73 -24.39
N TYR A 223 3.54 -14.45 -24.01
CA TYR A 223 2.72 -13.78 -23.00
C TYR A 223 1.36 -13.35 -23.59
N ASN A 224 0.60 -14.34 -24.09
CA ASN A 224 -0.60 -14.04 -24.85
C ASN A 224 -1.78 -13.63 -23.96
N LEU A 225 -1.78 -13.96 -22.67
CA LEU A 225 -2.82 -13.49 -21.76
C LEU A 225 -2.72 -11.97 -21.57
N ILE A 226 -1.50 -11.41 -21.43
CA ILE A 226 -1.27 -9.95 -21.40
C ILE A 226 -1.69 -9.32 -22.73
N LEU A 227 -1.29 -9.91 -23.87
CA LEU A 227 -1.64 -9.41 -25.19
C LEU A 227 -3.15 -9.45 -25.47
N GLY A 228 -3.84 -10.50 -24.99
CA GLY A 228 -5.29 -10.64 -25.13
C GLY A 228 -6.04 -9.54 -24.39
N VAL A 229 -5.67 -9.25 -23.14
CA VAL A 229 -6.27 -8.16 -22.36
C VAL A 229 -6.04 -6.81 -23.05
N ALA A 230 -4.83 -6.59 -23.56
CA ALA A 230 -4.45 -5.33 -24.20
C ALA A 230 -5.10 -5.10 -25.58
N ALA A 231 -5.63 -6.14 -26.23
CA ALA A 231 -5.97 -6.13 -27.65
C ALA A 231 -7.01 -5.06 -28.04
N GLY A 232 -7.83 -4.60 -27.11
CA GLY A 232 -8.83 -3.55 -27.33
C GLY A 232 -8.30 -2.12 -27.16
N SER A 233 -7.12 -1.93 -26.54
CA SER A 233 -6.57 -0.61 -26.25
C SER A 233 -5.66 -0.09 -27.37
N ALA A 234 -5.63 1.24 -27.53
CA ALA A 234 -4.63 1.92 -28.36
C ALA A 234 -3.27 2.04 -27.63
N ASN A 235 -3.24 1.94 -26.28
CA ASN A 235 -2.03 1.99 -25.50
C ASN A 235 -1.40 0.59 -25.40
N PRO A 236 -0.18 0.38 -25.93
CA PRO A 236 0.45 -0.94 -25.94
C PRO A 236 0.83 -1.40 -24.55
N PRO A 237 0.68 -2.72 -24.25
CA PRO A 237 1.03 -3.29 -22.94
C PRO A 237 2.54 -3.30 -22.72
N ARG A 238 2.94 -3.42 -21.45
CA ARG A 238 4.32 -3.65 -21.03
C ARG A 238 4.36 -4.73 -19.95
N LEU A 239 5.40 -5.55 -19.98
CA LEU A 239 5.79 -6.40 -18.85
C LEU A 239 7.16 -5.91 -18.37
N VAL A 240 7.22 -5.46 -17.13
CA VAL A 240 8.42 -4.85 -16.56
C VAL A 240 8.96 -5.74 -15.46
N ARG A 241 10.26 -6.01 -15.48
CA ARG A 241 10.99 -6.69 -14.41
C ARG A 241 12.11 -5.80 -13.89
N LEU A 242 12.08 -5.48 -12.60
CA LEU A 242 13.18 -4.90 -11.86
C LEU A 242 13.85 -5.99 -11.03
N ARG A 243 15.18 -6.02 -10.96
CA ARG A 243 15.93 -6.95 -10.11
C ARG A 243 16.85 -6.19 -9.18
N TYR A 244 16.61 -6.32 -7.89
CA TYR A 244 17.49 -5.89 -6.82
C TYR A 244 18.25 -7.11 -6.28
N ARG A 245 19.59 -7.03 -6.25
CA ARG A 245 20.47 -8.10 -5.77
C ARG A 245 21.08 -7.72 -4.42
N GLY A 246 20.27 -7.82 -3.36
CA GLY A 246 20.69 -7.43 -2.01
C GLY A 246 21.72 -8.35 -1.37
N LEU A 247 21.84 -9.59 -1.87
CA LEU A 247 22.83 -10.56 -1.41
C LEU A 247 24.16 -10.49 -2.16
N LYS A 248 24.26 -9.67 -3.22
CA LYS A 248 25.48 -9.51 -4.00
C LYS A 248 26.51 -8.70 -3.19
N GLN A 249 27.56 -9.37 -2.74
CA GLN A 249 28.74 -8.72 -2.16
C GLN A 249 29.89 -8.69 -3.17
N PRO A 250 30.78 -7.68 -3.16
CA PRO A 250 31.96 -7.66 -4.00
C PRO A 250 32.82 -8.90 -3.75
N GLY A 251 33.01 -9.72 -4.80
CA GLY A 251 33.87 -10.93 -4.74
C GLY A 251 33.20 -12.18 -4.13
N ALA A 252 31.94 -12.13 -3.72
CA ALA A 252 31.22 -13.29 -3.22
C ALA A 252 29.97 -13.60 -4.07
N GLN A 253 29.71 -14.90 -4.27
CA GLN A 253 28.44 -15.35 -4.84
C GLN A 253 27.36 -15.43 -3.73
N PRO A 254 26.09 -15.14 -4.03
CA PRO A 254 25.01 -15.39 -3.09
C PRO A 254 25.04 -16.83 -2.58
N PRO A 255 24.63 -17.11 -1.33
CA PRO A 255 24.55 -18.48 -0.83
C PRO A 255 23.70 -19.34 -1.77
N ALA A 256 24.15 -20.58 -2.03
CA ALA A 256 23.39 -21.52 -2.84
C ALA A 256 22.01 -21.76 -2.22
N GLY A 257 20.94 -21.62 -3.01
CA GLY A 257 19.57 -21.76 -2.53
C GLY A 257 19.02 -20.53 -1.79
N ALA A 258 19.73 -19.40 -1.80
CA ALA A 258 19.20 -18.15 -1.22
C ALA A 258 17.83 -17.79 -1.83
N PRO A 259 16.88 -17.30 -1.01
CA PRO A 259 15.56 -16.96 -1.50
C PRO A 259 15.62 -15.76 -2.43
N VAL A 260 14.80 -15.83 -3.49
CA VAL A 260 14.50 -14.72 -4.39
C VAL A 260 13.02 -14.41 -4.23
N LEU A 261 12.72 -13.28 -3.62
CA LEU A 261 11.35 -12.81 -3.44
C LEU A 261 10.87 -12.09 -4.69
N ALA A 262 9.81 -12.59 -5.33
CA ALA A 262 9.12 -11.87 -6.39
C ALA A 262 7.91 -11.12 -5.82
N LEU A 263 7.93 -9.80 -5.96
CA LEU A 263 6.81 -8.90 -5.73
C LEU A 263 6.13 -8.66 -7.09
N ILE A 264 4.88 -9.08 -7.25
CA ILE A 264 4.19 -9.06 -8.54
C ILE A 264 2.99 -8.14 -8.41
N GLY A 265 2.83 -7.19 -9.34
CA GLY A 265 1.79 -6.18 -9.26
C GLY A 265 0.87 -6.15 -10.49
N LYS A 266 -0.46 -6.21 -10.25
CA LYS A 266 -1.45 -5.88 -11.28
C LYS A 266 -1.32 -4.41 -11.67
N GLY A 267 -1.11 -4.15 -12.98
CA GLY A 267 -0.89 -2.82 -13.52
C GLY A 267 -1.92 -2.41 -14.56
N VAL A 268 -3.20 -2.70 -14.36
CA VAL A 268 -4.27 -2.25 -15.28
C VAL A 268 -4.52 -0.76 -15.07
N THR A 269 -3.98 0.07 -15.95
CA THR A 269 -4.01 1.54 -15.77
C THR A 269 -5.40 2.13 -15.99
N PHE A 270 -6.25 1.44 -16.75
CA PHE A 270 -7.69 1.67 -16.80
C PHE A 270 -8.42 0.37 -17.16
N ASP A 271 -9.49 0.07 -16.43
CA ASP A 271 -10.31 -1.11 -16.63
C ASP A 271 -11.77 -0.75 -16.92
N SER A 272 -12.16 -0.87 -18.18
CA SER A 272 -13.57 -0.73 -18.58
C SER A 272 -14.35 -2.05 -18.50
N GLY A 273 -13.67 -3.17 -18.23
CA GLY A 273 -14.22 -4.53 -18.35
C GLY A 273 -14.04 -5.14 -19.75
N GLY A 274 -13.59 -4.38 -20.72
CA GLY A 274 -13.51 -4.83 -22.11
C GLY A 274 -14.89 -5.03 -22.73
N ILE A 275 -15.08 -6.14 -23.46
CA ILE A 275 -16.40 -6.51 -24.05
C ILE A 275 -17.44 -6.82 -22.96
N SER A 276 -17.03 -7.42 -21.84
CA SER A 276 -17.86 -7.58 -20.63
C SER A 276 -17.88 -6.26 -19.84
N ILE A 277 -18.45 -5.20 -20.44
CA ILE A 277 -18.33 -3.82 -20.01
C ILE A 277 -18.94 -3.58 -18.61
N LYS A 278 -18.22 -2.84 -17.79
CA LYS A 278 -18.69 -2.41 -16.47
C LYS A 278 -19.83 -1.39 -16.55
N PRO A 279 -20.70 -1.30 -15.54
CA PRO A 279 -21.61 -0.17 -15.38
C PRO A 279 -20.85 1.17 -15.37
N ALA A 280 -21.46 2.23 -15.90
CA ALA A 280 -20.84 3.57 -15.91
C ALA A 280 -20.59 4.14 -14.49
N ASP A 281 -21.41 3.73 -13.53
CA ASP A 281 -21.31 4.17 -12.13
C ASP A 281 -19.97 3.76 -11.53
N ASN A 282 -19.22 4.78 -11.05
CA ASN A 282 -17.88 4.62 -10.46
C ASN A 282 -16.79 4.10 -11.43
N MET A 283 -17.03 3.99 -12.74
CA MET A 283 -16.01 3.55 -13.70
C MET A 283 -14.76 4.45 -13.66
N SER A 284 -14.90 5.74 -13.35
CA SER A 284 -13.76 6.66 -13.17
C SER A 284 -12.78 6.25 -12.07
N GLN A 285 -13.20 5.39 -11.11
CA GLN A 285 -12.31 4.84 -10.08
C GLN A 285 -11.43 3.72 -10.62
N MET A 286 -11.75 3.17 -11.78
CA MET A 286 -10.98 2.10 -12.44
C MET A 286 -9.59 2.55 -12.92
N LYS A 287 -9.28 3.85 -12.84
CA LYS A 287 -7.90 4.36 -12.89
C LYS A 287 -7.02 3.81 -11.77
N GLY A 288 -7.62 3.37 -10.66
CA GLY A 288 -6.94 2.78 -9.52
C GLY A 288 -6.65 1.28 -9.64
N ASP A 289 -7.00 0.66 -10.78
CA ASP A 289 -6.88 -0.79 -10.99
C ASP A 289 -5.42 -1.25 -11.21
N MET A 290 -4.49 -0.33 -11.07
CA MET A 290 -3.05 -0.52 -11.09
C MET A 290 -2.41 -0.39 -9.68
N ALA A 291 -3.22 -0.40 -8.62
CA ALA A 291 -2.73 -0.20 -7.25
C ALA A 291 -1.71 -1.26 -6.82
N GLY A 292 -1.83 -2.50 -7.30
CA GLY A 292 -0.86 -3.57 -7.06
C GLY A 292 0.52 -3.22 -7.60
N ALA A 293 0.59 -2.75 -8.85
CA ALA A 293 1.83 -2.28 -9.47
C ALA A 293 2.43 -1.07 -8.72
N ALA A 294 1.58 -0.12 -8.32
CA ALA A 294 2.01 1.05 -7.56
C ALA A 294 2.64 0.66 -6.21
N ALA A 295 2.02 -0.30 -5.49
CA ALA A 295 2.53 -0.81 -4.23
C ALA A 295 3.90 -1.48 -4.40
N VAL A 296 4.02 -2.37 -5.40
CA VAL A 296 5.25 -3.12 -5.68
C VAL A 296 6.40 -2.21 -6.11
N LEU A 297 6.15 -1.27 -7.02
CA LEU A 297 7.17 -0.30 -7.44
C LEU A 297 7.62 0.60 -6.29
N SER A 298 6.69 1.06 -5.46
CA SER A 298 7.04 1.87 -4.29
C SER A 298 7.82 1.08 -3.25
N ALA A 299 7.53 -0.23 -3.10
CA ALA A 299 8.23 -1.09 -2.17
C ALA A 299 9.68 -1.38 -2.61
N ILE A 300 9.91 -1.74 -3.89
CA ILE A 300 11.27 -2.06 -4.37
C ILE A 300 12.18 -0.83 -4.34
N ASP A 301 11.65 0.39 -4.53
CA ASP A 301 12.39 1.65 -4.41
C ASP A 301 12.96 1.81 -2.98
N VAL A 302 12.17 1.52 -1.94
CA VAL A 302 12.62 1.57 -0.54
C VAL A 302 13.55 0.40 -0.19
N ILE A 303 13.23 -0.82 -0.61
CA ILE A 303 14.06 -2.01 -0.37
C ILE A 303 15.48 -1.78 -0.92
N ALA A 304 15.58 -1.23 -2.13
CA ALA A 304 16.87 -0.92 -2.76
C ALA A 304 17.58 0.26 -2.06
N SER A 305 16.85 1.32 -1.69
CA SER A 305 17.37 2.46 -0.94
C SER A 305 18.02 2.03 0.38
N ARG A 306 17.36 1.13 1.12
CA ARG A 306 17.84 0.60 2.40
C ARG A 306 18.92 -0.47 2.27
N ARG A 307 19.19 -0.92 1.07
CA ARG A 307 20.12 -2.03 0.83
C ARG A 307 19.78 -3.27 1.66
N VAL A 308 18.48 -3.63 1.71
CA VAL A 308 18.01 -4.80 2.46
C VAL A 308 18.74 -6.05 1.94
N PRO A 309 19.37 -6.88 2.80
CA PRO A 309 20.19 -8.01 2.36
C PRO A 309 19.34 -9.22 1.95
N VAL A 310 18.54 -9.06 0.91
CA VAL A 310 17.70 -10.10 0.27
C VAL A 310 17.58 -9.81 -1.23
N ASP A 311 17.56 -10.86 -2.04
CA ASP A 311 17.31 -10.70 -3.48
C ASP A 311 15.82 -10.49 -3.74
N VAL A 312 15.46 -9.40 -4.40
CA VAL A 312 14.08 -9.05 -4.72
C VAL A 312 13.91 -8.81 -6.22
N MET A 313 12.81 -9.31 -6.75
CA MET A 313 12.37 -9.05 -8.11
C MET A 313 10.99 -8.38 -8.05
N ALA A 314 10.81 -7.24 -8.72
CA ALA A 314 9.49 -6.66 -8.95
C ALA A 314 9.06 -6.96 -10.38
N VAL A 315 7.86 -7.52 -10.56
CA VAL A 315 7.29 -7.82 -11.89
C VAL A 315 5.96 -7.12 -12.02
N ILE A 316 5.82 -6.29 -13.04
CA ILE A 316 4.62 -5.50 -13.30
C ILE A 316 4.09 -5.86 -14.70
N ALA A 317 2.91 -6.46 -14.76
CA ALA A 317 2.16 -6.57 -16.02
C ALA A 317 1.24 -5.36 -16.13
N THR A 318 1.51 -4.46 -17.06
CA THR A 318 0.74 -3.22 -17.23
C THR A 318 0.09 -3.12 -18.59
N THR A 319 -1.21 -2.79 -18.58
CA THR A 319 -2.08 -2.72 -19.76
C THR A 319 -3.31 -1.87 -19.45
N GLU A 320 -4.14 -1.63 -20.47
CA GLU A 320 -5.53 -1.22 -20.32
C GLU A 320 -6.47 -2.34 -20.75
N ASN A 321 -7.64 -2.45 -20.16
CA ASN A 321 -8.71 -3.35 -20.59
C ASN A 321 -9.84 -2.54 -21.21
N MET A 322 -9.87 -2.48 -22.52
CA MET A 322 -10.79 -1.63 -23.29
C MET A 322 -11.61 -2.43 -24.32
N PRO A 323 -12.86 -2.04 -24.61
CA PRO A 323 -13.55 -2.50 -25.79
C PRO A 323 -12.87 -1.92 -27.03
N GLY A 324 -12.85 -2.68 -28.13
CA GLY A 324 -12.24 -2.22 -29.36
C GLY A 324 -12.41 -3.25 -30.49
N PRO A 325 -12.04 -2.90 -31.70
CA PRO A 325 -12.23 -3.80 -32.84
C PRO A 325 -11.43 -5.10 -32.77
N SER A 326 -10.34 -5.09 -31.98
CA SER A 326 -9.47 -6.26 -31.81
C SER A 326 -9.60 -6.87 -30.40
N ALA A 327 -10.52 -6.36 -29.55
CA ALA A 327 -10.65 -6.81 -28.17
C ALA A 327 -10.95 -8.32 -28.08
N GLN A 328 -10.37 -8.99 -27.08
CA GLN A 328 -10.70 -10.37 -26.76
C GLN A 328 -12.19 -10.50 -26.37
N ARG A 329 -12.77 -11.65 -26.65
CA ARG A 329 -14.20 -11.89 -26.49
C ARG A 329 -14.46 -13.03 -25.53
N PRO A 330 -15.56 -13.02 -24.81
CA PRO A 330 -16.06 -14.25 -24.18
C PRO A 330 -16.17 -15.39 -25.20
N GLY A 331 -15.62 -16.57 -24.85
CA GLY A 331 -15.50 -17.73 -25.72
C GLY A 331 -14.15 -17.89 -26.44
N ASP A 332 -13.29 -16.88 -26.43
CA ASP A 332 -11.92 -17.03 -26.94
C ASP A 332 -11.11 -17.98 -26.03
N VAL A 333 -10.21 -18.77 -26.62
CA VAL A 333 -9.24 -19.61 -25.90
C VAL A 333 -7.84 -19.09 -26.17
N VAL A 334 -7.10 -18.79 -25.09
CA VAL A 334 -5.77 -18.19 -25.16
C VAL A 334 -4.75 -19.12 -24.50
N VAL A 335 -3.58 -19.27 -25.10
CA VAL A 335 -2.47 -20.03 -24.54
C VAL A 335 -1.61 -19.10 -23.70
N SER A 336 -1.44 -19.40 -22.41
CA SER A 336 -0.61 -18.65 -21.47
C SER A 336 0.89 -18.86 -21.70
N ALA A 337 1.72 -18.06 -21.05
CA ALA A 337 3.17 -18.16 -21.17
C ALA A 337 3.74 -19.50 -20.66
N ASP A 338 3.08 -20.21 -19.75
CA ASP A 338 3.48 -21.55 -19.29
C ASP A 338 2.91 -22.70 -20.13
N GLY A 339 2.13 -22.38 -21.17
CA GLY A 339 1.57 -23.34 -22.13
C GLY A 339 0.14 -23.82 -21.82
N LYS A 340 -0.44 -23.45 -20.67
CA LYS A 340 -1.84 -23.76 -20.34
C LYS A 340 -2.81 -22.98 -21.22
N THR A 341 -3.90 -23.62 -21.62
CA THR A 341 -5.00 -22.99 -22.33
C THR A 341 -6.03 -22.42 -21.36
N VAL A 342 -6.50 -21.20 -21.65
CA VAL A 342 -7.48 -20.49 -20.81
C VAL A 342 -8.66 -20.06 -21.67
N GLU A 343 -9.85 -20.53 -21.32
CA GLU A 343 -11.10 -20.02 -21.87
C GLU A 343 -11.47 -18.69 -21.21
N ILE A 344 -11.66 -17.67 -22.01
CA ILE A 344 -12.10 -16.36 -21.57
C ILE A 344 -13.62 -16.39 -21.50
N VAL A 345 -14.21 -16.51 -20.33
CA VAL A 345 -15.67 -16.44 -20.15
C VAL A 345 -16.15 -15.05 -19.74
N ASN A 346 -15.22 -14.23 -19.20
CA ASN A 346 -15.49 -12.86 -18.77
C ASN A 346 -14.26 -11.99 -19.00
N THR A 347 -14.35 -10.99 -19.86
CA THR A 347 -13.22 -10.08 -20.12
C THR A 347 -12.96 -9.09 -18.99
N ASP A 348 -13.87 -8.93 -18.01
CA ASP A 348 -13.69 -8.16 -16.78
C ASP A 348 -12.96 -8.96 -15.67
N ALA A 349 -12.50 -10.15 -15.98
CA ALA A 349 -11.60 -10.96 -15.16
C ALA A 349 -10.18 -10.98 -15.77
N GLU A 350 -9.68 -9.84 -16.17
CA GLU A 350 -8.44 -9.57 -16.87
C GLU A 350 -7.22 -9.59 -15.97
N GLY A 351 -7.37 -9.11 -14.71
CA GLY A 351 -6.28 -8.98 -13.76
C GLY A 351 -5.57 -10.30 -13.49
N ARG A 352 -6.32 -11.39 -13.32
CA ARG A 352 -5.77 -12.72 -13.11
C ARG A 352 -5.07 -13.27 -14.36
N LEU A 353 -5.48 -12.86 -15.56
CA LEU A 353 -4.84 -13.25 -16.82
C LEU A 353 -3.44 -12.64 -16.92
N ILE A 354 -3.32 -11.34 -16.71
CA ILE A 354 -2.01 -10.67 -16.78
C ILE A 354 -1.08 -11.13 -15.66
N LEU A 355 -1.62 -11.46 -14.47
CA LEU A 355 -0.84 -11.99 -13.36
C LEU A 355 -0.33 -13.41 -13.65
N ALA A 356 -1.11 -14.27 -14.31
CA ALA A 356 -0.66 -15.60 -14.70
C ALA A 356 0.62 -15.55 -15.55
N ASP A 357 0.65 -14.69 -16.56
CA ASP A 357 1.85 -14.47 -17.38
C ASP A 357 2.98 -13.80 -16.58
N ALA A 358 2.67 -12.88 -15.65
CA ALA A 358 3.67 -12.22 -14.81
C ALA A 358 4.32 -13.20 -13.80
N LEU A 359 3.55 -14.12 -13.18
CA LEU A 359 4.08 -15.18 -12.33
C LEU A 359 5.01 -16.09 -13.14
N THR A 360 4.57 -16.51 -14.33
CA THR A 360 5.39 -17.32 -15.23
C THR A 360 6.70 -16.62 -15.59
N HIS A 361 6.67 -15.31 -15.82
CA HIS A 361 7.88 -14.52 -16.08
C HIS A 361 8.80 -14.48 -14.85
N ALA A 362 8.26 -14.28 -13.65
CA ALA A 362 9.04 -14.30 -12.41
C ALA A 362 9.75 -15.66 -12.21
N LEU A 363 9.04 -16.77 -12.43
CA LEU A 363 9.58 -18.13 -12.31
C LEU A 363 10.69 -18.39 -13.33
N ARG A 364 10.51 -17.99 -14.59
CA ARG A 364 11.56 -18.10 -15.65
C ARG A 364 12.83 -17.32 -15.29
N ASN A 365 12.69 -16.28 -14.45
CA ASN A 365 13.80 -15.45 -13.96
C ASN A 365 14.31 -15.82 -12.56
N GLY A 366 13.94 -17.02 -12.07
CA GLY A 366 14.52 -17.61 -10.86
C GLY A 366 13.87 -17.18 -9.54
N ALA A 367 12.62 -16.71 -9.55
CA ALA A 367 11.86 -16.47 -8.33
C ALA A 367 11.65 -17.79 -7.56
N THR A 368 11.82 -17.74 -6.23
CA THR A 368 11.62 -18.89 -5.34
C THR A 368 10.41 -18.71 -4.40
N HIS A 369 10.04 -17.49 -4.11
CA HIS A 369 8.88 -17.09 -3.33
C HIS A 369 8.14 -16.00 -4.09
N LEU A 370 6.82 -16.10 -4.17
CA LEU A 370 6.01 -15.22 -4.98
C LEU A 370 4.92 -14.58 -4.12
N ILE A 371 4.79 -13.27 -4.18
CA ILE A 371 3.63 -12.58 -3.64
C ILE A 371 3.08 -11.65 -4.71
N ASP A 372 1.79 -11.77 -5.01
CA ASP A 372 1.13 -10.87 -5.94
C ASP A 372 0.06 -10.01 -5.28
N LEU A 373 -0.06 -8.78 -5.75
CA LEU A 373 -1.00 -7.79 -5.27
C LEU A 373 -1.88 -7.31 -6.42
N ALA A 374 -3.19 -7.40 -6.24
CA ALA A 374 -4.14 -6.96 -7.25
C ALA A 374 -5.43 -6.40 -6.66
N THR A 375 -5.97 -5.38 -7.28
CA THR A 375 -7.37 -5.00 -7.19
C THR A 375 -8.18 -5.99 -8.03
N LEU A 376 -8.38 -7.21 -7.44
CA LEU A 376 -8.79 -8.33 -8.29
C LEU A 376 -10.30 -8.54 -8.32
N THR A 377 -10.96 -8.56 -7.16
CA THR A 377 -12.37 -8.96 -7.12
C THR A 377 -13.24 -8.03 -6.30
N GLY A 378 -14.42 -7.70 -6.83
CA GLY A 378 -15.47 -7.04 -6.04
C GLY A 378 -15.95 -7.91 -4.86
N ALA A 379 -15.82 -9.23 -4.97
CA ALA A 379 -16.18 -10.19 -3.93
C ALA A 379 -15.37 -10.01 -2.64
N ALA A 380 -14.10 -9.61 -2.72
CA ALA A 380 -13.28 -9.31 -1.55
C ALA A 380 -13.88 -8.20 -0.68
N LYS A 381 -14.43 -7.16 -1.32
CA LYS A 381 -15.11 -6.07 -0.61
C LYS A 381 -16.37 -6.55 0.12
N ILE A 382 -17.11 -7.47 -0.48
CA ILE A 382 -18.32 -8.04 0.12
C ILE A 382 -17.96 -8.97 1.28
N ALA A 383 -16.90 -9.78 1.13
CA ALA A 383 -16.49 -10.77 2.11
C ALA A 383 -15.89 -10.17 3.38
N ILE A 384 -15.00 -9.19 3.26
CA ILE A 384 -14.20 -8.67 4.39
C ILE A 384 -14.22 -7.14 4.55
N GLY A 385 -14.95 -6.43 3.67
CA GLY A 385 -15.03 -4.97 3.71
C GLY A 385 -13.70 -4.28 3.44
N HIS A 386 -13.60 -2.99 3.79
CA HIS A 386 -12.41 -2.16 3.51
C HIS A 386 -11.31 -2.24 4.59
N ALA A 387 -11.56 -2.93 5.71
CA ALA A 387 -10.67 -2.89 6.87
C ALA A 387 -9.48 -3.85 6.79
N ALA A 388 -9.51 -4.77 5.85
CA ALA A 388 -8.45 -5.76 5.63
C ALA A 388 -8.33 -6.11 4.14
N THR A 389 -7.23 -6.74 3.76
CA THR A 389 -6.96 -7.33 2.46
C THR A 389 -7.29 -8.82 2.51
N ALA A 390 -8.05 -9.31 1.55
CA ALA A 390 -8.28 -10.75 1.40
C ALA A 390 -7.01 -11.41 0.83
N ALA A 391 -6.70 -12.61 1.32
CA ALA A 391 -5.53 -13.33 0.85
C ALA A 391 -5.81 -14.80 0.64
N VAL A 392 -5.08 -15.43 -0.27
CA VAL A 392 -4.97 -16.88 -0.40
C VAL A 392 -3.50 -17.27 -0.54
N SER A 393 -3.13 -18.47 -0.08
CA SER A 393 -1.74 -18.94 -0.15
C SER A 393 -1.70 -20.46 -0.20
N ASN A 394 -0.73 -21.01 -0.92
CA ASN A 394 -0.47 -22.44 -1.06
C ASN A 394 0.57 -23.00 -0.08
N ASP A 395 1.22 -22.12 0.72
CA ASP A 395 2.30 -22.50 1.64
C ASP A 395 2.14 -21.85 3.01
N ASP A 396 2.04 -22.64 4.08
CA ASP A 396 1.77 -22.15 5.43
C ASP A 396 3.00 -21.44 6.04
N LYS A 397 4.21 -21.85 5.68
CA LYS A 397 5.44 -21.22 6.19
C LYS A 397 5.61 -19.83 5.59
N PHE A 398 5.41 -19.70 4.28
CA PHE A 398 5.47 -18.41 3.61
C PHE A 398 4.31 -17.51 4.07
N TRP A 399 3.11 -18.08 4.24
CA TRP A 399 1.99 -17.33 4.80
C TRP A 399 2.30 -16.76 6.18
N SER A 400 2.94 -17.52 7.08
CA SER A 400 3.33 -17.02 8.40
C SER A 400 4.28 -15.81 8.32
N GLN A 401 5.16 -15.75 7.31
CA GLN A 401 6.00 -14.58 7.07
C GLN A 401 5.18 -13.39 6.58
N VAL A 402 4.24 -13.61 5.65
CA VAL A 402 3.32 -12.57 5.16
C VAL A 402 2.45 -12.01 6.29
N GLU A 403 1.93 -12.86 7.17
CA GLU A 403 1.12 -12.46 8.32
C GLU A 403 1.93 -11.62 9.32
N ARG A 404 3.18 -12.01 9.60
CA ARG A 404 4.08 -11.20 10.43
C ARG A 404 4.38 -9.85 9.78
N ALA A 405 4.71 -9.83 8.49
CA ALA A 405 4.93 -8.60 7.73
C ALA A 405 3.71 -7.68 7.76
N SER A 406 2.50 -8.25 7.64
CA SER A 406 1.23 -7.53 7.77
C SER A 406 1.07 -6.86 9.15
N ALA A 407 1.37 -7.59 10.22
CA ALA A 407 1.30 -7.05 11.58
C ALA A 407 2.29 -5.89 11.80
N GLU A 408 3.54 -6.05 11.34
CA GLU A 408 4.57 -5.00 11.43
C GLU A 408 4.26 -3.76 10.58
N ALA A 409 3.69 -3.98 9.39
CA ALA A 409 3.30 -2.91 8.49
C ALA A 409 1.99 -2.21 8.91
N GLY A 410 1.14 -2.89 9.68
CA GLY A 410 -0.23 -2.47 9.95
C GLY A 410 -1.12 -2.49 8.70
N ASP A 411 -0.76 -3.26 7.69
CA ASP A 411 -1.56 -3.55 6.49
C ASP A 411 -2.28 -4.88 6.74
N ARG A 412 -3.46 -4.85 7.35
CA ARG A 412 -4.20 -6.04 7.78
C ARG A 412 -4.52 -6.96 6.63
N VAL A 413 -4.27 -8.26 6.81
CA VAL A 413 -4.62 -9.32 5.86
C VAL A 413 -5.48 -10.38 6.54
N TRP A 414 -6.30 -11.08 5.75
CA TRP A 414 -7.08 -12.22 6.21
C TRP A 414 -7.04 -13.33 5.17
N ARG A 415 -6.48 -14.49 5.56
CA ARG A 415 -6.36 -15.65 4.65
C ARG A 415 -7.69 -16.38 4.53
N LEU A 416 -8.15 -16.53 3.30
CA LEU A 416 -9.29 -17.34 2.92
C LEU A 416 -8.84 -18.78 2.61
N PRO A 417 -9.69 -19.79 2.83
CA PRO A 417 -9.33 -21.19 2.60
C PRO A 417 -9.25 -21.53 1.11
N ILE A 418 -8.34 -22.43 0.75
CA ILE A 418 -8.27 -23.09 -0.55
C ILE A 418 -8.70 -24.55 -0.36
N TYR A 419 -9.91 -24.93 -0.81
CA TYR A 419 -10.37 -26.29 -0.82
C TYR A 419 -10.31 -26.89 -2.22
N ALA A 420 -9.99 -28.19 -2.33
CA ALA A 420 -9.90 -28.88 -3.60
C ALA A 420 -11.22 -28.84 -4.39
N ASP A 421 -12.36 -28.80 -3.68
CA ASP A 421 -13.70 -28.73 -4.25
C ASP A 421 -13.91 -27.50 -5.14
N TYR A 422 -13.27 -26.36 -4.81
CA TYR A 422 -13.37 -25.15 -5.63
C TYR A 422 -12.70 -25.29 -6.99
N ARG A 423 -11.76 -26.24 -7.15
CA ARG A 423 -11.02 -26.41 -8.41
C ARG A 423 -11.92 -26.82 -9.58
N ILE A 424 -13.03 -27.48 -9.30
CA ILE A 424 -14.02 -27.86 -10.33
C ILE A 424 -14.64 -26.63 -11.00
N LEU A 425 -14.74 -25.50 -10.24
CA LEU A 425 -15.33 -24.26 -10.73
C LEU A 425 -14.42 -23.50 -11.71
N LEU A 426 -13.13 -23.87 -11.78
CA LEU A 426 -12.17 -23.31 -12.75
C LEU A 426 -12.00 -24.20 -13.99
N ARG A 427 -12.68 -25.37 -14.07
CA ARG A 427 -12.57 -26.25 -15.24
C ARG A 427 -13.33 -25.69 -16.45
N SER A 428 -12.72 -25.76 -17.61
CA SER A 428 -13.37 -25.55 -18.89
C SER A 428 -13.69 -26.89 -19.56
N GLN A 429 -14.61 -26.88 -20.53
CA GLN A 429 -14.88 -28.04 -21.42
C GLN A 429 -14.01 -28.01 -22.66
N ILE A 430 -13.37 -26.87 -22.99
CA ILE A 430 -12.61 -26.64 -24.23
C ILE A 430 -11.17 -26.16 -23.99
N ALA A 431 -10.80 -25.89 -22.73
CA ALA A 431 -9.47 -25.45 -22.32
C ALA A 431 -9.08 -26.09 -20.99
N ASP A 432 -7.85 -25.91 -20.52
CA ASP A 432 -7.39 -26.40 -19.20
C ASP A 432 -8.10 -25.67 -18.07
N LEU A 433 -8.30 -24.37 -18.23
CA LEU A 433 -8.91 -23.49 -17.24
C LEU A 433 -9.92 -22.54 -17.90
N ARG A 434 -10.85 -22.00 -17.12
CA ARG A 434 -11.63 -20.81 -17.45
C ARG A 434 -11.26 -19.65 -16.52
N ASN A 435 -11.28 -18.43 -17.03
CA ASN A 435 -10.80 -17.28 -16.26
C ASN A 435 -11.78 -16.78 -15.21
N ALA A 436 -13.04 -17.16 -15.24
CA ALA A 436 -14.04 -16.73 -14.26
C ALA A 436 -15.11 -17.80 -14.02
N GLU A 437 -15.76 -17.67 -12.87
CA GLU A 437 -17.01 -18.32 -12.52
C GLU A 437 -17.98 -17.27 -11.98
N TYR A 438 -19.27 -17.50 -12.17
CA TYR A 438 -20.30 -16.58 -11.70
C TYR A 438 -21.00 -17.15 -10.46
N GLY A 439 -21.18 -16.30 -9.44
CA GLY A 439 -22.10 -16.54 -8.35
C GLY A 439 -21.48 -16.82 -7.00
N GLU A 440 -20.37 -17.54 -6.88
CA GLU A 440 -19.81 -17.93 -5.59
C GLU A 440 -18.28 -17.88 -5.53
N ALA A 441 -17.74 -17.78 -4.29
CA ALA A 441 -16.31 -17.89 -3.98
C ALA A 441 -15.37 -16.99 -4.81
N GLY A 442 -15.86 -15.87 -5.37
CA GLY A 442 -15.14 -15.09 -6.39
C GLY A 442 -13.72 -14.69 -6.00
N THR A 443 -13.47 -14.30 -4.74
CA THR A 443 -12.12 -13.96 -4.24
C THR A 443 -11.21 -15.19 -4.19
N ILE A 444 -11.73 -16.31 -3.68
CA ILE A 444 -10.98 -17.58 -3.59
C ILE A 444 -10.61 -18.06 -5.00
N LEU A 445 -11.60 -18.09 -5.90
CA LEU A 445 -11.42 -18.55 -7.28
C LEU A 445 -10.47 -17.64 -8.07
N GLY A 446 -10.53 -16.32 -7.84
CA GLY A 446 -9.58 -15.37 -8.42
C GLY A 446 -8.14 -15.69 -8.04
N GLY A 447 -7.89 -15.87 -6.74
CA GLY A 447 -6.58 -16.28 -6.24
C GLY A 447 -6.18 -17.68 -6.70
N MET A 448 -7.09 -18.68 -6.62
CA MET A 448 -6.80 -20.04 -7.08
C MET A 448 -6.41 -20.11 -8.56
N PHE A 449 -7.08 -19.34 -9.42
CA PHE A 449 -6.68 -19.24 -10.83
C PHE A 449 -5.22 -18.79 -10.96
N ILE A 450 -4.84 -17.72 -10.25
CA ILE A 450 -3.44 -17.23 -10.26
C ILE A 450 -2.48 -18.30 -9.72
N GLY A 451 -2.88 -19.00 -8.66
CA GLY A 451 -2.10 -20.07 -8.01
C GLY A 451 -1.75 -21.24 -8.94
N GLU A 452 -2.59 -21.52 -9.98
CA GLU A 452 -2.27 -22.54 -11.01
C GLU A 452 -0.98 -22.21 -11.79
N PHE A 453 -0.54 -20.94 -11.76
CA PHE A 453 0.67 -20.45 -12.44
C PHE A 453 1.84 -20.21 -11.47
N ALA A 454 1.71 -20.56 -10.19
CA ALA A 454 2.78 -20.41 -9.21
C ALA A 454 3.91 -21.46 -9.31
N GLY A 455 3.79 -22.44 -10.20
CA GLY A 455 4.82 -23.45 -10.48
C GLY A 455 5.22 -24.29 -9.27
N GLY A 456 4.31 -24.50 -8.31
CA GLY A 456 4.56 -25.24 -7.06
C GLY A 456 5.49 -24.52 -6.08
N LYS A 457 5.82 -23.26 -6.30
CA LYS A 457 6.61 -22.46 -5.37
C LYS A 457 5.74 -21.89 -4.25
N PRO A 458 6.31 -21.56 -3.08
CA PRO A 458 5.65 -20.79 -2.05
C PRO A 458 5.07 -19.50 -2.63
N TRP A 459 3.75 -19.32 -2.50
CA TRP A 459 3.03 -18.24 -3.13
C TRP A 459 1.90 -17.73 -2.22
N ALA A 460 1.69 -16.41 -2.28
CA ALA A 460 0.56 -15.74 -1.66
C ALA A 460 -0.01 -14.69 -2.63
N HIS A 461 -1.34 -14.63 -2.73
CA HIS A 461 -2.10 -13.59 -3.41
C HIS A 461 -2.74 -12.66 -2.39
N LEU A 462 -2.62 -11.35 -2.62
CA LEU A 462 -3.28 -10.29 -1.85
C LEU A 462 -4.30 -9.57 -2.73
N ASP A 463 -5.59 -9.84 -2.51
CA ASP A 463 -6.68 -9.11 -3.17
C ASP A 463 -6.94 -7.80 -2.43
N ILE A 464 -6.31 -6.73 -2.94
CA ILE A 464 -6.40 -5.38 -2.39
C ILE A 464 -7.60 -4.57 -2.92
N ALA A 465 -8.52 -5.18 -3.67
CA ALA A 465 -9.67 -4.47 -4.24
C ALA A 465 -10.51 -3.75 -3.17
N ALA A 466 -10.64 -4.35 -2.00
CA ALA A 466 -11.37 -3.75 -0.88
C ALA A 466 -10.56 -2.70 -0.11
N SER A 467 -9.26 -2.95 0.11
CA SER A 467 -8.40 -2.15 1.00
C SER A 467 -7.67 -1.01 0.30
N SER A 468 -7.51 -1.05 -1.03
CA SER A 468 -6.72 -0.05 -1.76
C SER A 468 -7.40 1.31 -1.93
N TRP A 469 -8.73 1.35 -1.90
CA TRP A 469 -9.50 2.58 -2.09
C TRP A 469 -10.71 2.65 -1.17
N ASN A 470 -10.74 3.64 -0.28
CA ASN A 470 -11.84 3.82 0.66
C ASN A 470 -12.70 5.04 0.32
N THR A 471 -13.99 4.82 0.10
CA THR A 471 -15.01 5.88 -0.04
C THR A 471 -15.91 6.00 1.19
N ASN A 472 -15.86 5.03 2.12
CA ASN A 472 -16.67 5.05 3.32
C ASN A 472 -16.08 6.00 4.37
N VAL A 473 -16.83 7.05 4.69
CA VAL A 473 -16.42 8.09 5.64
C VAL A 473 -16.46 7.63 7.10
N GLU A 474 -17.22 6.56 7.39
CA GLU A 474 -17.38 6.03 8.75
C GLU A 474 -16.20 5.12 9.15
N LEU A 475 -15.46 4.60 8.18
CA LEU A 475 -14.27 3.79 8.43
C LEU A 475 -13.08 4.70 8.74
N THR A 476 -12.96 5.08 10.00
CA THR A 476 -11.95 6.04 10.47
C THR A 476 -10.53 5.47 10.54
N THR A 477 -10.36 4.15 10.51
CA THR A 477 -9.04 3.50 10.53
C THR A 477 -8.44 3.32 9.14
N VAL A 478 -9.21 3.53 8.08
CA VAL A 478 -8.77 3.41 6.68
C VAL A 478 -8.77 4.78 6.02
N LEU A 479 -7.67 5.14 5.40
CA LEU A 479 -7.52 6.46 4.74
C LEU A 479 -8.56 6.63 3.62
N ARG A 480 -9.06 7.83 3.44
CA ARG A 480 -9.97 8.15 2.34
C ARG A 480 -9.25 8.20 0.99
N GLY A 481 -9.90 7.66 -0.02
CA GLY A 481 -9.36 7.57 -1.38
C GLY A 481 -8.30 6.48 -1.50
N PRO A 482 -7.25 6.70 -2.31
CA PRO A 482 -6.18 5.73 -2.48
C PRO A 482 -5.40 5.53 -1.16
N ASN A 483 -5.09 4.27 -0.83
CA ASN A 483 -4.47 3.92 0.45
C ASN A 483 -3.02 3.47 0.35
N GLY A 484 -2.54 3.09 -0.84
CA GLY A 484 -1.23 2.48 -1.02
C GLY A 484 -1.12 1.12 -0.31
N ALA A 485 -2.25 0.37 -0.23
CA ALA A 485 -2.32 -0.93 0.43
C ALA A 485 -1.26 -1.90 -0.10
N GLY A 486 -0.63 -2.64 0.81
CA GLY A 486 0.41 -3.62 0.51
C GLY A 486 1.82 -3.04 0.34
N THR A 487 2.00 -1.73 0.17
CA THR A 487 3.34 -1.12 0.01
C THR A 487 4.23 -1.42 1.21
N ARG A 488 3.76 -1.10 2.42
CA ARG A 488 4.54 -1.33 3.66
C ARG A 488 4.70 -2.80 3.97
N LEU A 489 3.68 -3.62 3.66
CA LEU A 489 3.75 -5.07 3.82
C LEU A 489 4.85 -5.67 2.95
N CYS A 490 4.98 -5.29 1.68
CA CYS A 490 6.04 -5.76 0.80
C CYS A 490 7.43 -5.37 1.32
N ILE A 491 7.61 -4.16 1.85
CA ILE A 491 8.87 -3.71 2.47
C ILE A 491 9.18 -4.58 3.69
N ALA A 492 8.22 -4.73 4.61
CA ALA A 492 8.39 -5.54 5.82
C ALA A 492 8.66 -7.02 5.51
N LEU A 493 8.01 -7.59 4.49
CA LEU A 493 8.26 -8.97 4.07
C LEU A 493 9.68 -9.17 3.57
N ALA A 494 10.21 -8.26 2.75
CA ALA A 494 11.59 -8.30 2.29
C ALA A 494 12.58 -8.19 3.46
N GLU A 495 12.32 -7.30 4.42
CA GLU A 495 13.13 -7.14 5.63
C GLU A 495 13.10 -8.41 6.50
N LEU A 496 11.93 -9.04 6.70
CA LEU A 496 11.82 -10.31 7.43
C LEU A 496 12.56 -11.46 6.74
N MET A 497 12.46 -11.55 5.42
CA MET A 497 13.15 -12.60 4.64
C MET A 497 14.66 -12.40 4.57
N SER A 498 15.17 -11.23 4.86
CA SER A 498 16.60 -10.97 4.95
C SER A 498 17.28 -11.66 6.13
N GLY A 499 16.51 -12.11 7.14
CA GLY A 499 17.04 -12.68 8.38
C GLY A 499 17.81 -11.68 9.26
N ALA A 500 17.82 -10.41 8.90
CA ALA A 500 18.43 -9.37 9.72
C ALA A 500 17.61 -9.23 11.01
N GLU A 501 18.16 -9.64 12.13
CA GLU A 501 17.59 -9.33 13.45
C GLU A 501 17.59 -7.81 13.62
N ARG A 502 16.44 -7.27 14.02
CA ARG A 502 16.29 -5.84 14.34
C ARG A 502 16.68 -5.56 15.78
#